data_d77c838a70209619cc7b712f28a621ad
#
_entry.id   d77c838a70209619cc7b712f28a621ad
#
_cell.length_a   1.000
_cell.length_b   1.000
_cell.length_c   1.000
_cell.angle_alpha   90.00
_cell.angle_beta   90.00
_cell.angle_gamma   90.00
#
_symmetry.space_group_name_H-M   'P 1'
#
loop_
_entity.id
_entity.type
_entity.pdbx_description
1 polymer ?
#
loop_
_entity_poly.entity_id
_entity_poly.type
_entity_poly.pdbx_seq_one_letter_code
_entity_poly.pdbx_strand_id
1 'polypeptide(L)'
;MRFTRTKVVLAAGPLAVATTAIPVVLAAGSATAGTRTPERAVSVPGGELFGVAATSARNAWAVGQDVDNGKTIILHWNGTAWKRVPSPTPKGGGALYAVAATSASSAWAVGGSDNPPGKTEILHWNGTAWKRVPSPTPKTGGALFGVAATSASSAWAVGCAGNCFQGFGGIKTLILHWNGTAWKRVPSPSPGPGSALSSVAATSASNAWAVGCTAFCFLSSASPQTVILRWNGTAWKRVPSPGLAKVGALNGIAATSASNAWAVGCAGHCFGPMATTKTMTVRWNGTAWKQVPSPSPAGDSVLTAVAATSTGNAWAVGYTRKSGKTLIERWNGTAWKQVPSPTPGPLSQLLGVAATSARNAWAAGSDVSGLILQHWNGTAWK
;
A
#
# COMPACT_ATOMS: atom_id res chain seq x y z
N MET A 1 -12.29 -38.30 -3.08
CA MET A 1 -13.02 -37.04 -2.90
C MET A 1 -12.08 -35.87 -3.29
N ARG A 2 -12.37 -35.20 -4.40
CA ARG A 2 -11.61 -34.04 -4.85
C ARG A 2 -12.13 -32.82 -4.12
N PHE A 3 -11.35 -32.26 -3.21
CA PHE A 3 -11.64 -30.95 -2.62
C PHE A 3 -11.37 -29.85 -3.64
N THR A 4 -12.42 -29.18 -4.06
CA THR A 4 -12.35 -27.95 -4.87
C THR A 4 -11.72 -26.85 -4.02
N ARG A 5 -10.55 -26.37 -4.42
CA ARG A 5 -9.85 -25.26 -3.76
C ARG A 5 -10.62 -23.96 -4.01
N THR A 6 -11.36 -23.49 -3.02
CA THR A 6 -11.88 -22.12 -3.03
C THR A 6 -10.68 -21.18 -2.78
N LYS A 7 -10.28 -20.46 -3.82
CA LYS A 7 -9.26 -19.41 -3.69
C LYS A 7 -9.88 -18.25 -2.92
N VAL A 8 -9.43 -18.04 -1.69
CA VAL A 8 -9.73 -16.82 -0.94
C VAL A 8 -8.77 -15.76 -1.42
N VAL A 9 -9.26 -14.86 -2.27
CA VAL A 9 -8.53 -13.65 -2.67
C VAL A 9 -8.67 -12.66 -1.53
N LEU A 10 -7.58 -12.42 -0.82
CA LEU A 10 -7.48 -11.38 0.19
C LEU A 10 -6.96 -10.12 -0.48
N ALA A 11 -7.88 -9.43 -1.12
CA ALA A 11 -7.68 -8.04 -1.37
C ALA A 11 -7.80 -7.29 -0.04
N ALA A 12 -6.86 -6.43 0.26
CA ALA A 12 -7.17 -5.26 1.07
C ALA A 12 -8.14 -4.39 0.23
N GLY A 13 -9.34 -4.94 -0.08
CA GLY A 13 -10.33 -4.37 -0.97
C GLY A 13 -11.52 -5.29 -1.20
N PRO A 14 -12.62 -4.85 -1.78
CA PRO A 14 -13.94 -5.45 -1.68
C PRO A 14 -14.14 -6.75 -2.46
N LEU A 15 -15.08 -7.55 -1.99
CA LEU A 15 -15.58 -8.79 -2.56
C LEU A 15 -15.91 -8.67 -4.06
N ALA A 16 -15.47 -9.64 -4.85
CA ALA A 16 -15.93 -9.86 -6.22
C ALA A 16 -17.39 -10.30 -6.23
N VAL A 17 -18.24 -9.52 -6.92
CA VAL A 17 -19.60 -9.93 -7.30
C VAL A 17 -19.50 -10.45 -8.73
N ALA A 18 -19.89 -11.71 -8.94
CA ALA A 18 -20.00 -12.30 -10.26
C ALA A 18 -21.12 -11.61 -11.06
N THR A 19 -20.79 -11.04 -12.22
CA THR A 19 -21.77 -10.54 -13.18
C THR A 19 -21.65 -11.29 -14.51
N THR A 20 -22.80 -11.78 -14.98
CA THR A 20 -23.02 -12.42 -16.28
C THR A 20 -22.75 -11.45 -17.44
N ALA A 21 -22.06 -11.91 -18.46
CA ALA A 21 -21.73 -11.16 -19.67
C ALA A 21 -22.96 -10.92 -20.58
N ILE A 22 -23.11 -9.68 -21.05
CA ILE A 22 -24.00 -9.33 -22.17
C ILE A 22 -23.13 -8.72 -23.28
N PRO A 23 -23.27 -9.11 -24.56
CA PRO A 23 -22.43 -8.58 -25.63
C PRO A 23 -22.92 -7.20 -26.11
N VAL A 24 -22.01 -6.25 -26.26
CA VAL A 24 -22.27 -4.95 -26.90
C VAL A 24 -21.57 -4.86 -28.24
N VAL A 25 -22.37 -4.51 -29.25
CA VAL A 25 -22.00 -4.31 -30.64
C VAL A 25 -21.19 -3.01 -30.82
N LEU A 26 -20.11 -3.08 -31.61
CA LEU A 26 -19.27 -1.95 -32.00
C LEU A 26 -19.93 -1.12 -33.10
N ALA A 27 -19.90 0.21 -32.96
CA ALA A 27 -20.06 1.16 -34.10
C ALA A 27 -18.78 1.99 -34.21
N ALA A 28 -18.21 2.01 -35.40
CA ALA A 28 -17.00 2.75 -35.74
C ALA A 28 -17.32 4.21 -36.14
N GLY A 29 -16.51 5.13 -35.62
CA GLY A 29 -16.51 6.53 -36.05
C GLY A 29 -15.11 7.11 -36.05
N SER A 30 -14.60 7.51 -37.22
CA SER A 30 -13.25 8.03 -37.43
C SER A 30 -13.16 9.51 -37.10
N ALA A 31 -12.11 9.93 -36.40
CA ALA A 31 -11.59 11.29 -36.41
C ALA A 31 -10.08 11.29 -36.11
N THR A 32 -9.30 11.75 -37.08
CA THR A 32 -7.86 11.94 -37.04
C THR A 32 -7.47 13.23 -36.31
N ALA A 33 -6.68 13.11 -35.24
CA ALA A 33 -5.86 14.21 -34.73
C ALA A 33 -4.57 13.60 -34.19
N GLY A 34 -3.44 14.17 -34.56
CA GLY A 34 -2.10 13.66 -34.30
C GLY A 34 -1.85 13.28 -32.83
N THR A 35 -1.87 12.01 -32.54
CA THR A 35 -1.65 11.45 -31.24
C THR A 35 -0.18 11.05 -31.09
N ARG A 36 0.53 11.69 -30.13
CA ARG A 36 1.60 10.99 -29.43
C ARG A 36 0.99 9.65 -28.98
N THR A 37 1.59 8.57 -29.45
CA THR A 37 1.21 7.21 -29.04
C THR A 37 1.02 7.15 -27.53
N PRO A 38 -0.11 6.64 -27.04
CA PRO A 38 -0.25 6.42 -25.60
C PRO A 38 0.87 5.50 -25.15
N GLU A 39 1.52 5.87 -24.08
CA GLU A 39 2.46 5.03 -23.35
C GLU A 39 1.85 3.63 -23.27
N ARG A 40 2.51 2.64 -23.88
CA ARG A 40 1.99 1.27 -23.95
C ARG A 40 1.94 0.72 -22.54
N ALA A 41 0.78 0.80 -21.92
CA ALA A 41 0.54 0.31 -20.58
C ALA A 41 0.92 -1.17 -20.54
N VAL A 42 1.73 -1.57 -19.56
CA VAL A 42 2.00 -2.99 -19.30
C VAL A 42 0.69 -3.62 -18.87
N SER A 43 0.06 -4.36 -19.77
CA SER A 43 -1.16 -5.10 -19.46
C SER A 43 -0.78 -6.42 -18.80
N VAL A 44 -1.32 -6.66 -17.63
CA VAL A 44 -1.30 -7.95 -16.94
C VAL A 44 -2.75 -8.21 -16.53
N PRO A 45 -3.51 -8.94 -17.34
CA PRO A 45 -4.86 -9.35 -16.95
C PRO A 45 -4.79 -10.07 -15.59
N GLY A 46 -5.75 -9.80 -14.71
CA GLY A 46 -5.73 -10.34 -13.34
C GLY A 46 -4.59 -9.82 -12.47
N GLY A 47 -3.86 -8.79 -12.90
CA GLY A 47 -2.79 -8.20 -12.12
C GLY A 47 -3.31 -7.14 -11.13
N GLU A 48 -2.72 -7.11 -9.94
CA GLU A 48 -2.95 -6.08 -8.92
C GLU A 48 -1.63 -5.45 -8.50
N LEU A 49 -1.58 -4.13 -8.38
CA LEU A 49 -0.44 -3.38 -7.83
C LEU A 49 -0.79 -2.84 -6.45
N PHE A 50 0.03 -3.16 -5.46
CA PHE A 50 -0.18 -2.75 -4.07
C PHE A 50 0.72 -1.60 -3.65
N GLY A 51 1.93 -1.52 -4.20
CA GLY A 51 2.92 -0.53 -3.79
C GLY A 51 3.64 0.11 -4.97
N VAL A 52 4.03 1.37 -4.78
CA VAL A 52 4.87 2.12 -5.72
C VAL A 52 5.90 2.93 -4.96
N ALA A 53 7.13 3.01 -5.47
CA ALA A 53 8.19 3.87 -4.96
C ALA A 53 8.90 4.56 -6.11
N ALA A 54 9.32 5.79 -5.92
CA ALA A 54 10.04 6.56 -6.92
C ALA A 54 11.24 7.27 -6.28
N THR A 55 12.38 7.28 -6.95
CA THR A 55 13.56 8.06 -6.55
C THR A 55 13.74 9.30 -7.40
N SER A 56 13.11 9.33 -8.57
CA SER A 56 13.11 10.46 -9.50
C SER A 56 11.95 10.36 -10.49
N ALA A 57 11.79 11.35 -11.35
CA ALA A 57 10.84 11.31 -12.47
C ALA A 57 11.18 10.23 -13.52
N ARG A 58 12.41 9.67 -13.47
CA ARG A 58 12.90 8.67 -14.43
C ARG A 58 13.16 7.31 -13.82
N ASN A 59 12.93 7.14 -12.53
CA ASN A 59 13.12 5.86 -11.85
C ASN A 59 12.02 5.63 -10.82
N ALA A 60 11.18 4.65 -11.08
CA ALA A 60 10.15 4.21 -10.16
C ALA A 60 9.95 2.68 -10.26
N TRP A 61 9.46 2.10 -9.18
CA TRP A 61 9.14 0.69 -9.04
C TRP A 61 7.68 0.54 -8.63
N ALA A 62 6.98 -0.43 -9.22
CA ALA A 62 5.66 -0.84 -8.75
C ALA A 62 5.66 -2.35 -8.51
N VAL A 63 4.99 -2.79 -7.46
CA VAL A 63 4.97 -4.19 -7.04
C VAL A 63 3.56 -4.67 -6.75
N GLY A 64 3.35 -5.97 -6.94
CA GLY A 64 2.03 -6.56 -6.75
C GLY A 64 1.99 -8.05 -6.96
N GLN A 65 0.86 -8.53 -7.45
CA GLN A 65 0.55 -9.94 -7.70
C GLN A 65 -0.22 -10.10 -9.01
N ASP A 66 0.06 -11.17 -9.71
CA ASP A 66 -0.78 -11.77 -10.75
C ASP A 66 -1.69 -12.78 -10.05
N VAL A 67 -2.95 -12.39 -9.83
CA VAL A 67 -3.92 -13.16 -9.04
C VAL A 67 -4.23 -14.51 -9.69
N ASP A 68 -4.28 -14.54 -11.04
CA ASP A 68 -4.62 -15.75 -11.78
C ASP A 68 -3.54 -16.84 -11.65
N ASN A 69 -2.28 -16.41 -11.63
CA ASN A 69 -1.13 -17.32 -11.59
C ASN A 69 -0.45 -17.38 -10.22
N GLY A 70 -0.87 -16.57 -9.24
CA GLY A 70 -0.25 -16.46 -7.92
C GLY A 70 1.21 -16.00 -7.97
N LYS A 71 1.63 -15.27 -9.04
CA LYS A 71 3.00 -14.82 -9.21
C LYS A 71 3.16 -13.37 -8.77
N THR A 72 4.31 -13.09 -8.17
CA THR A 72 4.69 -11.70 -7.88
C THR A 72 4.89 -10.89 -9.15
N ILE A 73 4.52 -9.61 -9.10
CA ILE A 73 4.75 -8.63 -10.17
C ILE A 73 5.73 -7.59 -9.68
N ILE A 74 6.73 -7.28 -10.50
CA ILE A 74 7.58 -6.10 -10.35
C ILE A 74 7.65 -5.38 -11.70
N LEU A 75 7.33 -4.09 -11.67
CA LEU A 75 7.46 -3.19 -12.81
C LEU A 75 8.50 -2.12 -12.49
N HIS A 76 9.26 -1.73 -13.49
CA HIS A 76 10.26 -0.66 -13.44
C HIS A 76 9.95 0.42 -14.48
N TRP A 77 9.84 1.66 -14.03
CA TRP A 77 9.80 2.86 -14.86
C TRP A 77 11.22 3.34 -15.14
N ASN A 78 11.62 3.38 -16.39
CA ASN A 78 12.97 3.76 -16.83
C ASN A 78 13.08 5.21 -17.33
N GLY A 79 12.01 6.02 -17.13
CA GLY A 79 11.91 7.39 -17.64
C GLY A 79 11.09 7.53 -18.91
N THR A 80 10.78 6.41 -19.58
CA THR A 80 10.01 6.41 -20.85
C THR A 80 8.87 5.39 -20.86
N ALA A 81 9.05 4.24 -20.22
CA ALA A 81 8.03 3.19 -20.17
C ALA A 81 8.16 2.33 -18.91
N TRP A 82 7.03 1.79 -18.47
CA TRP A 82 7.00 0.71 -17.49
C TRP A 82 7.38 -0.60 -18.17
N LYS A 83 8.29 -1.36 -17.55
CA LYS A 83 8.71 -2.68 -18.01
C LYS A 83 8.59 -3.70 -16.89
N ARG A 84 8.10 -4.89 -17.21
CA ARG A 84 8.11 -6.02 -16.27
C ARG A 84 9.54 -6.48 -16.06
N VAL A 85 9.91 -6.66 -14.79
CA VAL A 85 11.23 -7.16 -14.38
C VAL A 85 11.04 -8.54 -13.75
N PRO A 86 11.94 -9.51 -14.01
CA PRO A 86 11.89 -10.81 -13.36
C PRO A 86 11.83 -10.68 -11.83
N SER A 87 10.87 -11.37 -11.23
CA SER A 87 10.61 -11.36 -9.78
C SER A 87 10.65 -12.79 -9.24
N PRO A 88 11.48 -13.08 -8.21
CA PRO A 88 11.40 -14.35 -7.51
C PRO A 88 10.03 -14.52 -6.84
N THR A 89 9.24 -15.51 -7.27
CA THR A 89 7.95 -15.84 -6.64
C THR A 89 8.16 -16.96 -5.62
N PRO A 90 7.53 -16.89 -4.42
CA PRO A 90 7.55 -17.97 -3.46
C PRO A 90 6.96 -19.27 -4.04
N LYS A 91 7.46 -20.42 -3.59
CA LYS A 91 6.87 -21.71 -3.96
C LYS A 91 5.41 -21.75 -3.46
N GLY A 92 4.49 -21.98 -4.40
CA GLY A 92 3.05 -22.01 -4.12
C GLY A 92 2.34 -20.66 -4.20
N GLY A 93 3.03 -19.61 -4.72
CA GLY A 93 2.45 -18.28 -4.93
C GLY A 93 2.79 -17.29 -3.84
N GLY A 94 2.49 -16.02 -4.13
CA GLY A 94 2.68 -14.93 -3.17
C GLY A 94 2.51 -13.55 -3.80
N ALA A 95 2.42 -12.55 -2.94
CA ALA A 95 2.27 -11.15 -3.30
C ALA A 95 3.41 -10.29 -2.73
N LEU A 96 3.72 -9.20 -3.42
CA LEU A 96 4.54 -8.10 -2.91
C LEU A 96 3.63 -6.91 -2.60
N TYR A 97 3.57 -6.53 -1.34
CA TYR A 97 2.64 -5.50 -0.86
C TYR A 97 3.24 -4.10 -0.82
N ALA A 98 4.55 -4.00 -0.65
CA ALA A 98 5.21 -2.70 -0.59
C ALA A 98 6.60 -2.73 -1.21
N VAL A 99 7.05 -1.57 -1.69
CA VAL A 99 8.37 -1.33 -2.25
C VAL A 99 8.93 -0.01 -1.72
N ALA A 100 10.21 0.03 -1.41
CA ALA A 100 10.95 1.25 -1.05
C ALA A 100 12.28 1.27 -1.80
N ALA A 101 12.61 2.39 -2.41
CA ALA A 101 13.85 2.58 -3.16
C ALA A 101 14.67 3.73 -2.56
N THR A 102 15.96 3.50 -2.35
CA THR A 102 16.90 4.53 -1.90
C THR A 102 17.70 5.12 -3.05
N SER A 103 17.81 4.38 -4.16
CA SER A 103 18.48 4.81 -5.39
C SER A 103 18.00 3.99 -6.58
N ALA A 104 18.52 4.26 -7.78
CA ALA A 104 18.27 3.43 -8.96
C ALA A 104 18.87 2.01 -8.84
N SER A 105 19.88 1.83 -7.98
CA SER A 105 20.58 0.55 -7.78
C SER A 105 20.22 -0.16 -6.46
N SER A 106 19.37 0.41 -5.64
CA SER A 106 18.98 -0.20 -4.35
C SER A 106 17.50 0.03 -4.05
N ALA A 107 16.77 -1.08 -3.94
CA ALA A 107 15.37 -1.07 -3.54
C ALA A 107 15.02 -2.38 -2.79
N TRP A 108 14.04 -2.29 -1.93
CA TRP A 108 13.47 -3.38 -1.17
C TRP A 108 12.02 -3.59 -1.55
N ALA A 109 11.60 -4.84 -1.76
CA ALA A 109 10.19 -5.20 -1.88
C ALA A 109 9.86 -6.26 -0.83
N VAL A 110 8.68 -6.13 -0.22
CA VAL A 110 8.25 -7.02 0.85
C VAL A 110 6.84 -7.54 0.62
N GLY A 111 6.58 -8.73 1.16
CA GLY A 111 5.29 -9.37 0.98
C GLY A 111 5.15 -10.65 1.78
N GLY A 112 4.42 -11.61 1.21
CA GLY A 112 4.20 -12.92 1.82
C GLY A 112 3.83 -13.99 0.81
N SER A 113 3.97 -15.26 1.22
CA SER A 113 3.52 -16.40 0.44
C SER A 113 2.05 -16.72 0.70
N ASP A 114 1.38 -17.26 -0.31
CA ASP A 114 -0.04 -17.65 -0.23
C ASP A 114 -0.26 -18.96 0.54
N ASN A 115 0.79 -19.77 0.72
CA ASN A 115 0.69 -21.05 1.43
C ASN A 115 0.57 -20.83 2.95
N PRO A 116 -0.53 -21.28 3.61
CA PRO A 116 -0.65 -21.23 5.06
C PRO A 116 0.50 -21.99 5.77
N PRO A 117 0.98 -21.45 6.91
CA PRO A 117 0.52 -20.27 7.64
C PRO A 117 1.03 -18.94 7.10
N GLY A 118 1.60 -18.90 5.88
CA GLY A 118 2.25 -17.75 5.26
C GLY A 118 3.72 -17.61 5.68
N LYS A 119 4.57 -17.19 4.74
CA LYS A 119 5.97 -16.84 5.02
C LYS A 119 6.22 -15.42 4.55
N THR A 120 6.93 -14.67 5.37
CA THR A 120 7.39 -13.33 4.98
C THR A 120 8.31 -13.44 3.77
N GLU A 121 8.13 -12.55 2.80
CA GLU A 121 8.97 -12.46 1.61
C GLU A 121 9.69 -11.12 1.60
N ILE A 122 10.99 -11.14 1.34
CA ILE A 122 11.82 -9.93 1.18
C ILE A 122 12.69 -10.11 -0.04
N LEU A 123 12.60 -9.15 -0.96
CA LEU A 123 13.45 -9.07 -2.14
C LEU A 123 14.28 -7.78 -2.08
N HIS A 124 15.51 -7.85 -2.57
CA HIS A 124 16.43 -6.72 -2.72
C HIS A 124 16.85 -6.56 -4.19
N TRP A 125 16.72 -5.35 -4.71
CA TRP A 125 17.30 -4.93 -5.98
C TRP A 125 18.72 -4.46 -5.75
N ASN A 126 19.68 -5.10 -6.40
CA ASN A 126 21.11 -4.82 -6.26
C ASN A 126 21.70 -3.98 -7.42
N GLY A 127 20.84 -3.37 -8.24
CA GLY A 127 21.21 -2.63 -9.45
C GLY A 127 21.09 -3.46 -10.73
N THR A 128 21.04 -4.79 -10.64
CA THR A 128 20.97 -5.69 -11.80
C THR A 128 19.81 -6.68 -11.74
N ALA A 129 19.48 -7.19 -10.56
CA ALA A 129 18.43 -8.18 -10.39
C ALA A 129 17.78 -8.09 -9.01
N TRP A 130 16.50 -8.46 -8.93
CA TRP A 130 15.82 -8.72 -7.67
C TRP A 130 16.23 -10.09 -7.12
N LYS A 131 16.75 -10.11 -5.92
CA LYS A 131 17.19 -11.34 -5.22
C LYS A 131 16.43 -11.49 -3.91
N ARG A 132 16.06 -12.75 -3.60
CA ARG A 132 15.48 -13.07 -2.30
C ARG A 132 16.53 -12.92 -1.20
N VAL A 133 16.12 -12.26 -0.11
CA VAL A 133 16.94 -12.11 1.09
C VAL A 133 16.28 -12.88 2.23
N PRO A 134 17.06 -13.63 3.05
CA PRO A 134 16.50 -14.34 4.20
C PRO A 134 15.67 -13.43 5.09
N SER A 135 14.43 -13.85 5.38
CA SER A 135 13.48 -13.14 6.23
C SER A 135 13.15 -13.98 7.46
N PRO A 136 13.24 -13.42 8.68
CA PRO A 136 12.94 -14.15 9.90
C PRO A 136 11.42 -14.32 10.08
N THR A 137 10.82 -15.26 9.35
CA THR A 137 9.41 -15.62 9.49
C THR A 137 9.13 -16.24 10.86
N PRO A 138 8.14 -15.76 11.62
CA PRO A 138 7.69 -16.41 12.85
C PRO A 138 7.24 -17.86 12.59
N LYS A 139 7.39 -18.75 13.59
CA LYS A 139 6.92 -20.16 13.49
C LYS A 139 5.41 -20.26 13.21
N THR A 140 4.65 -19.27 13.64
CA THR A 140 3.20 -19.16 13.41
C THR A 140 2.83 -18.61 12.04
N GLY A 141 3.82 -18.33 11.18
CA GLY A 141 3.63 -17.64 9.91
C GLY A 141 3.70 -16.13 10.02
N GLY A 142 3.48 -15.44 8.90
CA GLY A 142 3.43 -13.99 8.84
C GLY A 142 3.47 -13.43 7.41
N ALA A 143 3.16 -12.13 7.31
CA ALA A 143 3.28 -11.34 6.09
C ALA A 143 3.81 -9.93 6.41
N LEU A 144 4.45 -9.30 5.44
CA LEU A 144 4.96 -7.93 5.52
C LEU A 144 4.16 -7.04 4.58
N PHE A 145 3.61 -5.95 5.10
CA PHE A 145 2.72 -5.04 4.36
C PHE A 145 3.34 -3.69 4.05
N GLY A 146 4.39 -3.30 4.78
CA GLY A 146 5.08 -2.04 4.58
C GLY A 146 6.60 -2.18 4.67
N VAL A 147 7.31 -1.36 3.90
CA VAL A 147 8.77 -1.24 3.93
C VAL A 147 9.19 0.21 3.78
N ALA A 148 10.19 0.63 4.55
CA ALA A 148 10.85 1.92 4.42
C ALA A 148 12.36 1.75 4.58
N ALA A 149 13.14 2.39 3.72
CA ALA A 149 14.59 2.36 3.77
C ALA A 149 15.14 3.79 3.86
N THR A 150 16.07 4.01 4.78
CA THR A 150 16.75 5.30 4.93
C THR A 150 18.13 5.30 4.29
N SER A 151 18.70 4.10 4.09
CA SER A 151 19.99 3.89 3.42
C SER A 151 20.11 2.43 2.95
N ALA A 152 21.21 2.09 2.30
CA ALA A 152 21.54 0.70 1.94
C ALA A 152 21.74 -0.20 3.18
N SER A 153 22.08 0.37 4.33
CA SER A 153 22.34 -0.35 5.58
C SER A 153 21.24 -0.24 6.63
N SER A 154 20.15 0.49 6.36
CA SER A 154 19.04 0.64 7.32
C SER A 154 17.70 0.66 6.61
N ALA A 155 16.88 -0.33 6.94
CA ALA A 155 15.50 -0.43 6.46
C ALA A 155 14.61 -1.10 7.52
N TRP A 156 13.34 -0.76 7.48
CA TRP A 156 12.29 -1.31 8.33
C TRP A 156 11.25 -2.03 7.46
N ALA A 157 10.80 -3.19 7.90
CA ALA A 157 9.66 -3.88 7.32
C ALA A 157 8.65 -4.21 8.42
N VAL A 158 7.37 -4.02 8.14
CA VAL A 158 6.29 -4.19 9.12
C VAL A 158 5.15 -5.02 8.55
N GLY A 159 4.43 -5.67 9.45
CA GLY A 159 3.30 -6.50 9.07
C GLY A 159 2.66 -7.21 10.26
N CYS A 160 2.35 -8.48 10.08
CA CYS A 160 1.78 -9.32 11.11
C CYS A 160 2.50 -10.67 11.24
N ALA A 161 2.54 -11.19 12.45
CA ALA A 161 2.92 -12.55 12.79
C ALA A 161 1.64 -13.36 13.06
N GLY A 162 1.60 -14.61 12.59
CA GLY A 162 0.43 -15.47 12.65
C GLY A 162 -0.21 -15.65 11.27
N ASN A 163 -1.38 -16.28 11.23
CA ASN A 163 -2.14 -16.44 9.97
C ASN A 163 -2.89 -15.14 9.65
N CYS A 164 -2.16 -14.19 9.04
CA CYS A 164 -2.59 -12.82 8.81
C CYS A 164 -3.89 -12.70 8.00
N PHE A 165 -4.21 -13.71 7.21
CA PHE A 165 -5.31 -13.65 6.23
C PHE A 165 -6.53 -14.49 6.58
N GLN A 166 -6.45 -15.37 7.56
CA GLN A 166 -7.57 -16.25 7.92
C GLN A 166 -8.26 -15.88 9.24
N GLY A 167 -7.77 -14.87 9.94
CA GLY A 167 -8.48 -14.28 11.10
C GLY A 167 -8.59 -15.17 12.35
N PHE A 168 -7.97 -16.33 12.38
CA PHE A 168 -8.02 -17.24 13.51
C PHE A 168 -6.87 -16.93 14.48
N GLY A 169 -7.20 -16.32 15.62
CA GLY A 169 -6.43 -16.23 16.86
C GLY A 169 -4.92 -15.94 16.76
N GLY A 170 -4.41 -15.14 17.68
CA GLY A 170 -2.97 -15.02 17.91
C GLY A 170 -2.19 -14.09 16.95
N ILE A 171 -2.86 -13.34 16.04
CA ILE A 171 -2.20 -12.35 15.18
C ILE A 171 -1.61 -11.23 16.04
N LYS A 172 -0.33 -10.95 15.81
CA LYS A 172 0.45 -9.91 16.48
C LYS A 172 1.18 -9.05 15.45
N THR A 173 1.52 -7.84 15.82
CA THR A 173 2.40 -6.98 15.02
C THR A 173 3.74 -7.66 14.77
N LEU A 174 4.31 -7.45 13.59
CA LEU A 174 5.65 -7.90 13.21
C LEU A 174 6.45 -6.71 12.73
N ILE A 175 7.66 -6.54 13.29
CA ILE A 175 8.63 -5.53 12.82
C ILE A 175 9.97 -6.21 12.61
N LEU A 176 10.55 -5.97 11.44
CA LEU A 176 11.89 -6.40 11.07
C LEU A 176 12.75 -5.16 10.79
N HIS A 177 14.03 -5.23 11.14
CA HIS A 177 15.04 -4.21 10.86
C HIS A 177 16.21 -4.81 10.08
N TRP A 178 16.57 -4.17 8.98
CA TRP A 178 17.80 -4.43 8.23
C TRP A 178 18.94 -3.61 8.83
N ASN A 179 19.99 -4.27 9.27
CA ASN A 179 21.14 -3.64 9.93
C ASN A 179 22.37 -3.50 9.01
N GLY A 180 22.19 -3.66 7.69
CA GLY A 180 23.26 -3.66 6.70
C GLY A 180 23.73 -5.07 6.31
N THR A 181 23.45 -6.09 7.12
CA THR A 181 23.90 -7.47 6.88
C THR A 181 22.77 -8.50 6.92
N ALA A 182 21.79 -8.29 7.79
CA ALA A 182 20.68 -9.23 7.95
C ALA A 182 19.40 -8.52 8.45
N TRP A 183 18.24 -9.05 8.06
CA TRP A 183 16.97 -8.71 8.66
C TRP A 183 16.85 -9.39 10.02
N LYS A 184 16.54 -8.62 11.06
CA LYS A 184 16.33 -9.10 12.43
C LYS A 184 14.96 -8.68 12.93
N ARG A 185 14.31 -9.57 13.68
CA ARG A 185 13.05 -9.24 14.36
C ARG A 185 13.33 -8.27 15.51
N VAL A 186 12.52 -7.22 15.59
CA VAL A 186 12.57 -6.23 16.67
C VAL A 186 11.29 -6.35 17.51
N PRO A 187 11.37 -6.30 18.85
CA PRO A 187 10.19 -6.28 19.70
C PRO A 187 9.21 -5.18 19.30
N SER A 188 7.93 -5.53 19.22
CA SER A 188 6.88 -4.65 18.72
C SER A 188 5.66 -4.73 19.65
N PRO A 189 5.12 -3.59 20.13
CA PRO A 189 3.87 -3.58 20.88
C PRO A 189 2.71 -4.13 20.03
N SER A 190 1.94 -5.05 20.61
CA SER A 190 0.68 -5.57 20.04
C SER A 190 -0.45 -5.17 20.97
N PRO A 191 -1.07 -4.00 20.78
CA PRO A 191 -1.94 -3.38 21.78
C PRO A 191 -3.30 -4.05 21.97
N GLY A 192 -3.65 -5.02 21.15
CA GLY A 192 -4.88 -5.79 21.25
C GLY A 192 -4.84 -7.06 20.40
N PRO A 193 -5.85 -7.92 20.52
CA PRO A 193 -5.95 -9.12 19.68
C PRO A 193 -6.08 -8.74 18.21
N GLY A 194 -5.48 -9.53 17.34
CA GLY A 194 -5.54 -9.29 15.88
C GLY A 194 -4.81 -8.03 15.41
N SER A 195 -3.78 -7.56 16.15
CA SER A 195 -3.01 -6.37 15.79
C SER A 195 -2.12 -6.63 14.57
N ALA A 196 -2.20 -5.76 13.56
CA ALA A 196 -1.34 -5.76 12.39
C ALA A 196 -0.85 -4.35 12.07
N LEU A 197 0.33 -4.26 11.44
CA LEU A 197 0.88 -3.01 10.93
C LEU A 197 0.78 -3.00 9.40
N SER A 198 0.20 -1.95 8.84
CA SER A 198 -0.05 -1.81 7.41
C SER A 198 1.07 -1.06 6.70
N SER A 199 1.69 -0.08 7.35
CA SER A 199 2.68 0.80 6.72
C SER A 199 3.73 1.29 7.70
N VAL A 200 4.91 1.64 7.18
CA VAL A 200 6.04 2.19 7.93
C VAL A 200 6.69 3.33 7.17
N ALA A 201 7.12 4.37 7.87
CA ALA A 201 7.93 5.46 7.35
C ALA A 201 9.10 5.72 8.28
N ALA A 202 10.28 5.98 7.74
CA ALA A 202 11.48 6.28 8.49
C ALA A 202 12.19 7.50 7.90
N THR A 203 12.68 8.40 8.75
CA THR A 203 13.43 9.58 8.33
C THR A 203 14.90 9.50 8.76
N SER A 204 15.21 8.61 9.70
CA SER A 204 16.58 8.33 10.15
C SER A 204 16.63 6.96 10.85
N ALA A 205 17.82 6.53 11.24
CA ALA A 205 18.02 5.31 12.05
C ALA A 205 17.35 5.38 13.44
N SER A 206 17.10 6.59 13.96
CA SER A 206 16.50 6.81 15.29
C SER A 206 15.06 7.33 15.25
N ASN A 207 14.48 7.54 14.06
CA ASN A 207 13.11 8.01 13.93
C ASN A 207 12.36 7.29 12.83
N ALA A 208 11.42 6.46 13.24
CA ALA A 208 10.50 5.78 12.35
C ALA A 208 9.09 5.70 12.99
N TRP A 209 8.11 5.56 12.13
CA TRP A 209 6.71 5.42 12.48
C TRP A 209 6.12 4.19 11.81
N ALA A 210 5.27 3.46 12.50
CA ALA A 210 4.47 2.38 11.93
C ALA A 210 3.01 2.57 12.31
N VAL A 211 2.12 2.29 11.37
CA VAL A 211 0.66 2.41 11.58
C VAL A 211 -0.06 1.14 11.17
N GLY A 212 -1.26 0.98 11.71
CA GLY A 212 -2.11 -0.16 11.43
C GLY A 212 -3.37 -0.15 12.27
N CYS A 213 -3.84 -1.31 12.66
CA CYS A 213 -5.03 -1.46 13.49
C CYS A 213 -5.02 -2.73 14.35
N THR A 214 -5.94 -2.78 15.32
CA THR A 214 -6.24 -3.96 16.13
C THR A 214 -7.46 -4.70 15.55
N ALA A 215 -7.87 -5.78 16.20
CA ALA A 215 -9.12 -6.49 15.94
C ALA A 215 -9.27 -6.95 14.50
N PHE A 216 -8.23 -7.61 13.96
CA PHE A 216 -8.29 -8.20 12.62
C PHE A 216 -8.64 -7.18 11.54
N CYS A 217 -7.78 -6.22 11.34
CA CYS A 217 -7.91 -5.10 10.39
C CYS A 217 -8.55 -5.41 9.04
N PHE A 218 -8.51 -6.65 8.61
CA PHE A 218 -8.94 -7.07 7.28
C PHE A 218 -10.25 -7.89 7.30
N LEU A 219 -10.91 -8.03 8.46
CA LEU A 219 -12.17 -8.77 8.57
C LEU A 219 -13.38 -7.85 8.63
N SER A 220 -14.40 -8.20 7.88
CA SER A 220 -15.62 -7.40 7.73
C SER A 220 -16.46 -7.21 9.00
N SER A 221 -16.35 -8.10 9.96
CA SER A 221 -17.12 -8.10 11.23
C SER A 221 -16.40 -7.41 12.39
N ALA A 222 -15.14 -7.00 12.19
CA ALA A 222 -14.34 -6.43 13.26
C ALA A 222 -14.62 -4.93 13.46
N SER A 223 -14.43 -4.47 14.69
CA SER A 223 -14.38 -3.04 15.05
C SER A 223 -12.92 -2.63 15.30
N PRO A 224 -12.14 -2.41 14.22
CA PRO A 224 -10.72 -2.12 14.35
C PRO A 224 -10.49 -0.79 15.06
N GLN A 225 -9.41 -0.72 15.83
CA GLN A 225 -8.91 0.53 16.41
C GLN A 225 -7.55 0.85 15.81
N THR A 226 -7.29 2.12 15.58
CA THR A 226 -6.02 2.58 15.02
C THR A 226 -4.84 2.26 15.94
N VAL A 227 -3.72 1.87 15.32
CA VAL A 227 -2.43 1.65 15.99
C VAL A 227 -1.41 2.61 15.39
N ILE A 228 -0.71 3.34 16.27
CA ILE A 228 0.45 4.16 15.89
C ILE A 228 1.61 3.76 16.81
N LEU A 229 2.72 3.37 16.21
CA LEU A 229 3.96 3.08 16.91
C LEU A 229 5.05 4.04 16.45
N ARG A 230 5.93 4.44 17.38
CA ARG A 230 7.11 5.26 17.11
C ARG A 230 8.37 4.55 17.57
N TRP A 231 9.39 4.55 16.72
CA TRP A 231 10.76 4.18 17.04
C TRP A 231 11.50 5.41 17.54
N ASN A 232 12.11 5.32 18.71
CA ASN A 232 12.83 6.42 19.35
C ASN A 232 14.36 6.26 19.30
N GLY A 233 14.85 5.33 18.49
CA GLY A 233 16.27 4.96 18.42
C GLY A 233 16.61 3.69 19.22
N THR A 234 15.77 3.29 20.19
CA THR A 234 16.01 2.11 21.06
C THR A 234 14.87 1.12 21.10
N ALA A 235 13.63 1.59 21.07
CA ALA A 235 12.44 0.75 21.17
C ALA A 235 11.25 1.32 20.38
N TRP A 236 10.40 0.43 19.90
CA TRP A 236 9.08 0.79 19.41
C TRP A 236 8.11 0.99 20.59
N LYS A 237 7.47 2.15 20.62
CA LYS A 237 6.48 2.50 21.65
C LYS A 237 5.16 2.88 21.00
N ARG A 238 4.05 2.51 21.65
CA ARG A 238 2.72 2.96 21.25
C ARG A 238 2.60 4.47 21.51
N VAL A 239 2.07 5.18 20.53
CA VAL A 239 1.73 6.61 20.68
C VAL A 239 0.21 6.72 20.64
N PRO A 240 -0.39 7.55 21.52
CA PRO A 240 -1.83 7.78 21.51
C PRO A 240 -2.29 8.26 20.13
N SER A 241 -3.34 7.63 19.62
CA SER A 241 -4.06 8.12 18.46
C SER A 241 -5.04 9.19 18.94
N PRO A 242 -5.09 10.39 18.31
CA PRO A 242 -6.04 11.42 18.74
C PRO A 242 -7.46 10.85 18.63
N GLY A 243 -8.36 11.19 19.53
CA GLY A 243 -9.76 10.71 19.68
C GLY A 243 -10.53 10.43 18.40
N LEU A 244 -9.89 9.68 17.52
CA LEU A 244 -10.39 9.17 16.28
C LEU A 244 -11.58 8.27 16.56
N ALA A 245 -12.45 8.15 15.62
CA ALA A 245 -13.63 7.29 15.68
C ALA A 245 -13.30 6.01 16.45
N LYS A 246 -14.17 5.60 17.36
CA LYS A 246 -14.01 4.37 18.16
C LYS A 246 -13.67 3.13 17.29
N VAL A 247 -13.96 3.23 15.98
CA VAL A 247 -13.72 2.23 14.95
C VAL A 247 -12.99 2.88 13.77
N GLY A 248 -11.87 2.31 13.33
CA GLY A 248 -11.11 2.80 12.19
C GLY A 248 -9.74 2.13 12.03
N ALA A 249 -9.14 2.28 10.87
CA ALA A 249 -7.84 1.73 10.53
C ALA A 249 -6.93 2.80 9.88
N LEU A 250 -5.63 2.73 10.13
CA LEU A 250 -4.63 3.50 9.41
C LEU A 250 -3.92 2.58 8.42
N ASN A 251 -3.97 2.94 7.14
CA ASN A 251 -3.46 2.12 6.04
C ASN A 251 -2.08 2.58 5.54
N GLY A 252 -1.84 3.89 5.50
CA GLY A 252 -0.63 4.48 4.99
C GLY A 252 -0.01 5.50 5.94
N ILE A 253 1.33 5.62 5.90
CA ILE A 253 2.08 6.64 6.63
C ILE A 253 3.23 7.19 5.77
N ALA A 254 3.46 8.50 5.87
CA ALA A 254 4.61 9.17 5.30
C ALA A 254 5.18 10.18 6.30
N ALA A 255 6.50 10.27 6.40
CA ALA A 255 7.18 11.22 7.25
C ALA A 255 8.25 11.97 6.45
N THR A 256 8.32 13.29 6.62
CA THR A 256 9.36 14.13 6.00
C THR A 256 10.42 14.57 7.01
N SER A 257 10.10 14.48 8.31
CA SER A 257 11.02 14.78 9.41
C SER A 257 10.54 14.15 10.71
N ALA A 258 11.31 14.30 11.78
CA ALA A 258 10.91 13.86 13.13
C ALA A 258 9.69 14.63 13.67
N SER A 259 9.38 15.81 13.11
CA SER A 259 8.28 16.69 13.53
C SER A 259 7.14 16.79 12.51
N ASN A 260 7.22 16.12 11.36
CA ASN A 260 6.16 16.14 10.36
C ASN A 260 5.94 14.76 9.75
N ALA A 261 4.76 14.21 10.01
CA ALA A 261 4.31 12.98 9.40
C ALA A 261 2.79 13.03 9.16
N TRP A 262 2.35 12.30 8.16
CA TRP A 262 0.94 12.07 7.84
C TRP A 262 0.62 10.59 7.94
N ALA A 263 -0.52 10.26 8.54
CA ALA A 263 -1.08 8.93 8.42
C ALA A 263 -2.53 9.03 7.91
N VAL A 264 -2.90 8.09 7.05
CA VAL A 264 -4.20 8.07 6.37
C VAL A 264 -4.85 6.70 6.47
N GLY A 265 -6.17 6.71 6.34
CA GLY A 265 -6.95 5.47 6.41
C GLY A 265 -8.44 5.73 6.33
N CYS A 266 -9.20 5.06 7.16
CA CYS A 266 -10.64 5.15 7.21
C CYS A 266 -11.20 5.17 8.63
N ALA A 267 -12.26 5.92 8.84
CA ALA A 267 -13.08 5.94 10.04
C ALA A 267 -14.39 5.20 9.77
N GLY A 268 -14.84 4.42 10.75
CA GLY A 268 -15.98 3.52 10.64
C GLY A 268 -15.56 2.09 10.33
N HIS A 269 -16.49 1.28 9.86
CA HIS A 269 -16.21 -0.10 9.45
C HIS A 269 -15.52 -0.11 8.09
N CYS A 270 -14.21 -0.03 8.09
CA CYS A 270 -13.37 0.09 6.90
C CYS A 270 -13.48 -1.10 5.93
N PHE A 271 -13.93 -2.24 6.42
CA PHE A 271 -14.02 -3.49 5.69
C PHE A 271 -15.42 -4.08 5.88
N GLY A 272 -16.01 -4.67 4.83
CA GLY A 272 -17.35 -5.28 4.87
C GLY A 272 -18.41 -4.54 4.04
N PRO A 273 -19.47 -5.24 3.61
CA PRO A 273 -20.40 -4.75 2.58
C PRO A 273 -21.35 -3.63 3.04
N MET A 274 -21.59 -3.48 4.35
CA MET A 274 -22.57 -2.53 4.89
C MET A 274 -21.96 -1.32 5.60
N ALA A 275 -20.71 -1.00 5.33
CA ALA A 275 -19.99 -0.01 6.10
C ALA A 275 -20.20 1.40 5.55
N THR A 276 -20.61 2.31 6.41
CA THR A 276 -20.42 3.75 6.20
C THR A 276 -18.98 4.08 6.59
N THR A 277 -18.17 4.43 5.61
CA THR A 277 -16.74 4.65 5.78
C THR A 277 -16.40 6.08 5.36
N LYS A 278 -15.66 6.79 6.17
CA LYS A 278 -15.13 8.11 5.82
C LYS A 278 -13.61 8.05 5.74
N THR A 279 -13.02 8.87 4.89
CA THR A 279 -11.59 9.13 4.89
C THR A 279 -11.13 9.59 6.27
N MET A 280 -9.95 9.17 6.66
CA MET A 280 -9.29 9.60 7.88
C MET A 280 -7.88 10.09 7.56
N THR A 281 -7.56 11.31 7.96
CA THR A 281 -6.20 11.85 7.89
C THR A 281 -5.80 12.40 9.24
N VAL A 282 -4.58 12.07 9.67
CA VAL A 282 -3.97 12.59 10.90
C VAL A 282 -2.56 13.08 10.61
N ARG A 283 -2.18 14.17 11.26
CA ARG A 283 -0.85 14.79 11.12
C ARG A 283 -0.12 14.82 12.45
N TRP A 284 1.14 14.44 12.44
CA TRP A 284 2.09 14.66 13.52
C TRP A 284 2.71 16.05 13.37
N ASN A 285 2.65 16.86 14.41
CA ASN A 285 3.16 18.22 14.42
C ASN A 285 4.47 18.40 15.22
N GLY A 286 5.11 17.27 15.59
CA GLY A 286 6.28 17.25 16.46
C GLY A 286 5.99 16.86 17.90
N THR A 287 4.76 17.08 18.39
CA THR A 287 4.35 16.81 19.77
C THR A 287 3.17 15.85 19.89
N ALA A 288 2.19 15.95 18.98
CA ALA A 288 0.99 15.13 19.02
C ALA A 288 0.45 14.85 17.61
N TRP A 289 -0.24 13.74 17.46
CA TRP A 289 -1.07 13.47 16.31
C TRP A 289 -2.38 14.25 16.44
N LYS A 290 -2.78 14.94 15.37
CA LYS A 290 -4.06 15.67 15.29
C LYS A 290 -4.80 15.23 14.04
N GLN A 291 -6.12 15.05 14.17
CA GLN A 291 -6.97 14.82 13.02
C GLN A 291 -7.03 16.09 12.16
N VAL A 292 -6.97 15.92 10.86
CA VAL A 292 -7.13 16.97 9.87
C VAL A 292 -8.28 16.57 8.96
N PRO A 293 -9.27 17.44 8.72
CA PRO A 293 -10.37 17.13 7.80
C PRO A 293 -9.86 16.80 6.39
N SER A 294 -10.45 15.80 5.76
CA SER A 294 -10.21 15.43 4.36
C SER A 294 -11.53 15.15 3.64
N PRO A 295 -11.60 15.36 2.32
CA PRO A 295 -12.77 15.04 1.53
C PRO A 295 -13.17 13.56 1.68
N SER A 296 -14.47 13.29 1.74
CA SER A 296 -15.00 11.93 1.79
C SER A 296 -16.20 11.84 0.83
N PRO A 297 -15.92 11.80 -0.47
CA PRO A 297 -16.99 11.81 -1.48
C PRO A 297 -17.89 10.58 -1.32
N ALA A 298 -19.19 10.79 -1.56
CA ALA A 298 -20.22 9.77 -1.46
C ALA A 298 -20.38 9.11 -0.06
N GLY A 299 -19.70 9.63 0.99
CA GLY A 299 -19.79 9.11 2.35
C GLY A 299 -19.33 7.66 2.53
N ASP A 300 -18.55 7.13 1.58
CA ASP A 300 -18.03 5.75 1.60
C ASP A 300 -16.67 5.67 0.88
N SER A 301 -15.67 6.28 1.52
CA SER A 301 -14.32 6.43 0.95
C SER A 301 -13.25 5.95 1.89
N VAL A 302 -12.23 5.32 1.32
CA VAL A 302 -11.05 4.81 2.02
C VAL A 302 -9.79 5.43 1.42
N LEU A 303 -8.88 5.90 2.25
CA LEU A 303 -7.51 6.23 1.84
C LEU A 303 -6.60 5.03 2.16
N THR A 304 -5.80 4.62 1.20
CA THR A 304 -4.94 3.43 1.26
C THR A 304 -3.47 3.77 1.48
N ALA A 305 -3.01 4.85 0.85
CA ALA A 305 -1.61 5.26 0.93
C ALA A 305 -1.46 6.78 0.96
N VAL A 306 -0.32 7.25 1.48
CA VAL A 306 0.08 8.66 1.52
C VAL A 306 1.56 8.80 1.20
N ALA A 307 1.91 9.83 0.44
CA ALA A 307 3.28 10.27 0.19
C ALA A 307 3.40 11.76 0.47
N ALA A 308 4.46 12.18 1.17
CA ALA A 308 4.71 13.57 1.48
C ALA A 308 6.12 13.97 1.05
N THR A 309 6.26 15.15 0.45
CA THR A 309 7.56 15.69 0.03
C THR A 309 8.00 16.89 0.87
N SER A 310 7.05 17.50 1.58
CA SER A 310 7.30 18.63 2.49
C SER A 310 6.16 18.80 3.49
N THR A 311 6.27 19.76 4.38
CA THR A 311 5.18 20.16 5.28
C THR A 311 3.98 20.75 4.55
N GLY A 312 4.18 21.27 3.33
CA GLY A 312 3.14 21.91 2.49
C GLY A 312 2.66 21.07 1.31
N ASN A 313 3.24 19.87 1.08
CA ASN A 313 2.83 19.02 -0.04
C ASN A 313 2.80 17.55 0.33
N ALA A 314 1.61 16.96 0.20
CA ALA A 314 1.39 15.52 0.32
C ALA A 314 0.28 15.07 -0.63
N TRP A 315 0.32 13.81 -1.00
CA TRP A 315 -0.68 13.12 -1.80
C TRP A 315 -1.23 11.94 -1.00
N ALA A 316 -2.54 11.78 -1.00
CA ALA A 316 -3.22 10.60 -0.49
C ALA A 316 -4.05 9.98 -1.59
N VAL A 317 -4.04 8.67 -1.68
CA VAL A 317 -4.80 7.93 -2.68
C VAL A 317 -5.67 6.87 -2.03
N GLY A 318 -6.69 6.43 -2.78
CA GLY A 318 -7.62 5.42 -2.35
C GLY A 318 -8.75 5.22 -3.34
N TYR A 319 -9.93 4.96 -2.83
CA TYR A 319 -11.11 4.69 -3.66
C TYR A 319 -12.42 4.94 -2.91
N THR A 320 -13.48 5.10 -3.68
CA THR A 320 -14.86 5.15 -3.19
C THR A 320 -15.47 3.75 -3.34
N ARG A 321 -15.93 3.16 -2.24
CA ARG A 321 -16.33 1.75 -2.21
C ARG A 321 -17.59 1.45 -3.02
N LYS A 322 -18.65 2.26 -2.86
CA LYS A 322 -19.93 2.07 -3.56
C LYS A 322 -19.84 2.33 -5.07
N SER A 323 -19.11 3.38 -5.46
CA SER A 323 -19.02 3.77 -6.87
C SER A 323 -17.83 3.14 -7.59
N GLY A 324 -16.92 2.45 -6.87
CA GLY A 324 -15.74 1.81 -7.46
C GLY A 324 -14.84 2.80 -8.23
N LYS A 325 -14.71 4.04 -7.75
CA LYS A 325 -13.90 5.08 -8.38
C LYS A 325 -12.62 5.33 -7.60
N THR A 326 -11.55 5.61 -8.32
CA THR A 326 -10.31 6.11 -7.73
C THR A 326 -10.54 7.41 -6.96
N LEU A 327 -9.80 7.59 -5.87
CA LEU A 327 -9.77 8.82 -5.07
C LEU A 327 -8.34 9.31 -4.94
N ILE A 328 -8.11 10.57 -5.29
CA ILE A 328 -6.84 11.25 -5.04
C ILE A 328 -7.10 12.56 -4.31
N GLU A 329 -6.35 12.78 -3.25
CA GLU A 329 -6.36 14.01 -2.49
C GLU A 329 -4.98 14.62 -2.42
N ARG A 330 -4.89 15.95 -2.41
CA ARG A 330 -3.66 16.70 -2.26
C ARG A 330 -3.73 17.63 -1.07
N TRP A 331 -2.70 17.59 -0.22
CA TRP A 331 -2.44 18.59 0.80
C TRP A 331 -1.69 19.77 0.17
N ASN A 332 -2.23 20.96 0.31
CA ASN A 332 -1.68 22.19 -0.30
C ASN A 332 -0.95 23.09 0.73
N GLY A 333 -0.72 22.59 1.94
CA GLY A 333 -0.17 23.35 3.06
C GLY A 333 -1.21 23.78 4.09
N THR A 334 -2.48 23.87 3.70
CA THR A 334 -3.58 24.34 4.56
C THR A 334 -4.75 23.37 4.66
N ALA A 335 -5.07 22.67 3.56
CA ALA A 335 -6.22 21.75 3.52
C ALA A 335 -5.96 20.58 2.54
N TRP A 336 -6.59 19.43 2.81
CA TRP A 336 -6.75 18.37 1.84
C TRP A 336 -7.83 18.74 0.85
N LYS A 337 -7.53 18.61 -0.44
CA LYS A 337 -8.49 18.84 -1.54
C LYS A 337 -8.50 17.64 -2.46
N GLN A 338 -9.68 17.22 -2.87
CA GLN A 338 -9.82 16.21 -3.92
C GLN A 338 -9.28 16.75 -5.24
N VAL A 339 -8.55 15.92 -5.96
CA VAL A 339 -7.99 16.20 -7.28
C VAL A 339 -8.64 15.25 -8.27
N PRO A 340 -9.01 15.70 -9.50
CA PRO A 340 -9.49 14.81 -10.54
C PRO A 340 -8.55 13.62 -10.74
N SER A 341 -9.12 12.41 -10.73
CA SER A 341 -8.41 11.15 -10.83
C SER A 341 -9.01 10.34 -11.98
N PRO A 342 -8.20 9.86 -12.93
CA PRO A 342 -8.68 8.92 -13.93
C PRO A 342 -9.24 7.66 -13.27
N THR A 343 -10.42 7.24 -13.71
CA THR A 343 -11.06 5.99 -13.29
C THR A 343 -11.21 5.12 -14.53
N PRO A 344 -10.21 4.25 -14.84
CA PRO A 344 -10.16 3.57 -16.13
C PRO A 344 -11.23 2.51 -16.31
N GLY A 345 -11.70 1.90 -15.26
CA GLY A 345 -12.71 0.84 -15.32
C GLY A 345 -13.57 0.72 -14.06
N PRO A 346 -14.46 -0.24 -14.03
CA PRO A 346 -15.24 -0.57 -12.84
C PRO A 346 -14.34 -1.07 -11.70
N LEU A 347 -14.75 -0.79 -10.45
CA LEU A 347 -14.03 -1.18 -9.23
C LEU A 347 -12.57 -0.71 -9.20
N SER A 348 -12.30 0.44 -9.85
CA SER A 348 -10.97 1.04 -9.84
C SER A 348 -10.57 1.46 -8.43
N GLN A 349 -9.39 1.06 -8.01
CA GLN A 349 -8.81 1.42 -6.71
C GLN A 349 -7.33 1.78 -6.85
N LEU A 350 -6.89 2.77 -6.10
CA LEU A 350 -5.48 3.10 -5.95
C LEU A 350 -5.02 2.60 -4.58
N LEU A 351 -3.91 1.86 -4.55
CA LEU A 351 -3.42 1.18 -3.35
C LEU A 351 -2.07 1.72 -2.87
N GLY A 352 -1.28 2.28 -3.78
CA GLY A 352 0.03 2.86 -3.49
C GLY A 352 0.20 4.25 -4.10
N VAL A 353 0.99 5.11 -3.45
CA VAL A 353 1.40 6.41 -3.96
C VAL A 353 2.84 6.72 -3.58
N ALA A 354 3.59 7.29 -4.50
CA ALA A 354 4.93 7.81 -4.29
C ALA A 354 5.06 9.21 -4.90
N ALA A 355 5.79 10.09 -4.27
CA ALA A 355 6.05 11.43 -4.78
C ALA A 355 7.52 11.80 -4.57
N THR A 356 8.15 12.37 -5.58
CA THR A 356 9.52 12.90 -5.49
C THR A 356 9.53 14.42 -5.42
N SER A 357 8.43 15.07 -5.81
CA SER A 357 8.24 16.52 -5.71
C SER A 357 6.75 16.88 -5.80
N ALA A 358 6.44 18.17 -5.68
CA ALA A 358 5.08 18.67 -5.89
C ALA A 358 4.60 18.53 -7.35
N ARG A 359 5.51 18.26 -8.30
CA ARG A 359 5.22 18.13 -9.73
C ARG A 359 5.43 16.73 -10.28
N ASN A 360 5.85 15.77 -9.45
CA ASN A 360 6.08 14.39 -9.87
C ASN A 360 5.60 13.42 -8.79
N ALA A 361 4.58 12.66 -9.11
CA ALA A 361 4.06 11.59 -8.26
C ALA A 361 3.50 10.44 -9.10
N TRP A 362 3.52 9.25 -8.54
CA TRP A 362 2.98 8.03 -9.12
C TRP A 362 1.93 7.43 -8.21
N ALA A 363 0.85 6.94 -8.79
CA ALA A 363 -0.14 6.12 -8.09
C ALA A 363 -0.29 4.77 -8.80
N ALA A 364 -0.44 3.72 -8.00
CA ALA A 364 -0.57 2.35 -8.46
C ALA A 364 -1.80 1.69 -7.83
N GLY A 365 -2.42 0.78 -8.58
CA GLY A 365 -3.59 0.05 -8.14
C GLY A 365 -4.08 -0.94 -9.19
N SER A 366 -5.36 -1.23 -9.16
CA SER A 366 -6.01 -2.15 -10.10
C SER A 366 -7.49 -1.84 -10.30
N ASP A 367 -8.04 -2.38 -11.37
CA ASP A 367 -9.47 -2.54 -11.61
C ASP A 367 -9.77 -3.97 -12.06
N VAL A 368 -10.99 -4.25 -12.52
CA VAL A 368 -11.36 -5.58 -13.02
C VAL A 368 -10.60 -5.99 -14.28
N SER A 369 -10.00 -5.05 -15.00
CA SER A 369 -9.25 -5.29 -16.25
C SER A 369 -7.75 -5.54 -16.01
N GLY A 370 -7.23 -5.20 -14.81
CA GLY A 370 -5.84 -5.37 -14.41
C GLY A 370 -5.21 -4.15 -13.77
N LEU A 371 -3.97 -3.85 -14.15
CA LEU A 371 -3.12 -2.85 -13.49
C LEU A 371 -3.54 -1.42 -13.79
N ILE A 372 -3.54 -0.59 -12.74
CA ILE A 372 -3.64 0.87 -12.85
C ILE A 372 -2.29 1.49 -12.47
N LEU A 373 -1.74 2.32 -13.35
CA LEU A 373 -0.58 3.18 -13.10
C LEU A 373 -0.92 4.59 -13.58
N GLN A 374 -0.80 5.55 -12.70
CA GLN A 374 -1.09 6.96 -12.99
C GLN A 374 0.10 7.82 -12.60
N HIS A 375 0.37 8.84 -13.40
CA HIS A 375 1.46 9.79 -13.21
C HIS A 375 0.95 11.23 -13.10
N TRP A 376 1.33 11.91 -12.03
CA TRP A 376 1.16 13.35 -11.88
C TRP A 376 2.33 14.07 -12.54
N ASN A 377 2.07 14.82 -13.60
CA ASN A 377 3.07 15.53 -14.39
C ASN A 377 3.26 17.01 -13.97
N GLY A 378 2.66 17.41 -12.86
CA GLY A 378 2.66 18.78 -12.36
C GLY A 378 1.36 19.54 -12.62
N THR A 379 0.52 19.03 -13.53
CA THR A 379 -0.76 19.66 -13.92
C THR A 379 -1.95 18.72 -13.85
N ALA A 380 -1.79 17.46 -14.20
CA ALA A 380 -2.86 16.46 -14.20
C ALA A 380 -2.32 15.05 -13.93
N TRP A 381 -3.18 14.20 -13.36
CA TRP A 381 -2.99 12.76 -13.34
C TRP A 381 -3.37 12.16 -14.70
N LYS A 382 -2.49 11.32 -15.24
CA LYS A 382 -2.67 10.63 -16.53
C LYS A 382 -2.42 9.16 -16.37
#